data_38114c86e74f598b5fbbe58ae03f0a3d
#
_entry.id   38114c86e74f598b5fbbe58ae03f0a3d
#
_cell.length_a   1.000
_cell.length_b   1.000
_cell.length_c   1.000
_cell.angle_alpha   90.00
_cell.angle_beta   90.00
_cell.angle_gamma   90.00
#
_symmetry.space_group_name_H-M   'P 1'
#
loop_
_entity.id
_entity.type
_entity.pdbx_description
1 polymer ?
#
loop_
_entity_poly.entity_id
_entity_poly.type
_entity_poly.pdbx_seq_one_letter_code
_entity_poly.pdbx_strand_id
1 'polypeptide(L)'
;FPYTTLFRSWQSPDYSTLVIARMLTGLAHGVFFSIGSTIATSLVPKEKAASAIAIMFGGLTVALVTGVPLGTFIGQHFGWRETFLAVSLLGVIALVASLLLVPSSIPGRASASLSDQVKVLTHPRLLLIYAVTALGYGGVFTAFTFLAPMMQELAGFSPGAVSWILLGYGISVAIGNIWGGKLADKHGAVPALKFIFAALVALLMIFQFTASMQYAALVTVLVMGIFAFGNVPGLQVYVVQKAERYTPNAVDVASGLNIAAFNIGIALGSVIGGLVVEHVGLTQTPWIGAVIVLIAFLLIGLSGRLDKPARVALG
;
A
#
# COMPACT_ATOMS: atom_id res chain seq x y z
N PHE A 1 20.43 -3.22 -8.62
CA PHE A 1 19.64 -3.68 -9.77
C PHE A 1 18.50 -2.74 -10.23
N PRO A 2 17.74 -2.02 -9.37
CA PRO A 2 16.67 -1.13 -9.88
C PRO A 2 17.17 -0.02 -10.81
N TYR A 3 18.32 0.57 -10.51
CA TYR A 3 18.90 1.67 -11.29
C TYR A 3 19.33 1.24 -12.69
N THR A 4 19.83 0.00 -12.88
CA THR A 4 20.22 -0.51 -14.21
C THR A 4 18.99 -0.75 -15.10
N THR A 5 17.87 -1.19 -14.53
CA THR A 5 16.61 -1.38 -15.27
C THR A 5 15.93 -0.07 -15.61
N LEU A 6 16.03 0.95 -14.73
CA LEU A 6 15.56 2.30 -15.01
C LEU A 6 16.40 2.98 -16.09
N PHE A 7 17.72 2.82 -16.04
CA PHE A 7 18.63 3.30 -17.08
C PHE A 7 18.38 2.64 -18.44
N ARG A 8 18.08 1.33 -18.44
CA ARG A 8 17.63 0.61 -19.65
C ARG A 8 16.28 1.14 -20.17
N SER A 9 15.38 1.57 -19.31
CA SER A 9 14.12 2.20 -19.73
C SER A 9 14.36 3.53 -20.42
N TRP A 10 15.31 4.34 -19.94
CA TRP A 10 15.73 5.58 -20.61
C TRP A 10 16.30 5.31 -22.02
N GLN A 11 17.17 4.30 -22.15
CA GLN A 11 17.83 3.94 -23.42
C GLN A 11 16.98 3.02 -24.32
N SER A 12 15.73 2.71 -23.98
CA SER A 12 14.92 1.77 -24.74
C SER A 12 14.74 2.21 -26.20
N PRO A 13 15.18 1.42 -27.19
CA PRO A 13 15.04 1.75 -28.60
C PRO A 13 13.59 1.59 -29.08
N ASP A 14 12.83 0.67 -28.46
CA ASP A 14 11.48 0.28 -28.85
C ASP A 14 10.59 0.00 -27.62
N TYR A 15 9.29 -0.17 -27.88
CA TYR A 15 8.27 -0.43 -26.87
C TYR A 15 8.48 -1.76 -26.12
N SER A 16 8.91 -2.81 -26.83
CA SER A 16 9.10 -4.14 -26.23
C SER A 16 10.23 -4.13 -25.22
N THR A 17 11.35 -3.50 -25.56
CA THR A 17 12.49 -3.32 -24.64
C THR A 17 12.08 -2.50 -23.41
N LEU A 18 11.27 -1.45 -23.59
CA LEU A 18 10.74 -0.66 -22.48
C LEU A 18 9.87 -1.52 -21.54
N VAL A 19 8.95 -2.31 -22.09
CA VAL A 19 8.07 -3.20 -21.30
C VAL A 19 8.89 -4.20 -20.49
N ILE A 20 9.89 -4.85 -21.11
CA ILE A 20 10.77 -5.79 -20.40
C ILE A 20 11.53 -5.09 -19.27
N ALA A 21 12.10 -3.91 -19.53
CA ALA A 21 12.80 -3.14 -18.51
C ALA A 21 11.86 -2.75 -17.34
N ARG A 22 10.58 -2.41 -17.61
CA ARG A 22 9.58 -2.13 -16.61
C ARG A 22 9.17 -3.36 -15.80
N MET A 23 9.03 -4.53 -16.44
CA MET A 23 8.79 -5.80 -15.73
C MET A 23 9.93 -6.13 -14.77
N LEU A 24 11.18 -6.00 -15.20
CA LEU A 24 12.36 -6.20 -14.34
C LEU A 24 12.40 -5.19 -13.18
N THR A 25 12.03 -3.93 -13.43
CA THR A 25 11.91 -2.91 -12.39
C THR A 25 10.84 -3.29 -11.35
N GLY A 26 9.69 -3.83 -11.80
CA GLY A 26 8.62 -4.31 -10.93
C GLY A 26 9.08 -5.47 -10.02
N LEU A 27 9.82 -6.43 -10.57
CA LEU A 27 10.41 -7.52 -9.78
C LEU A 27 11.38 -6.98 -8.72
N ALA A 28 12.28 -6.07 -9.10
CA ALA A 28 13.23 -5.44 -8.18
C ALA A 28 12.51 -4.62 -7.08
N HIS A 29 11.41 -3.95 -7.41
CA HIS A 29 10.55 -3.23 -6.46
C HIS A 29 9.93 -4.17 -5.42
N GLY A 30 9.38 -5.32 -5.87
CA GLY A 30 8.84 -6.34 -4.96
C GLY A 30 9.89 -6.88 -3.98
N VAL A 31 11.09 -7.18 -4.45
CA VAL A 31 12.23 -7.61 -3.63
C VAL A 31 12.63 -6.53 -2.63
N PHE A 32 12.72 -5.26 -3.07
CA PHE A 32 13.09 -4.15 -2.21
C PHE A 32 12.12 -3.99 -1.03
N PHE A 33 10.82 -3.95 -1.28
CA PHE A 33 9.83 -3.79 -0.20
C PHE A 33 9.74 -5.01 0.71
N SER A 34 9.93 -6.22 0.18
CA SER A 34 9.97 -7.46 0.96
C SER A 34 11.11 -7.43 1.97
N ILE A 35 12.36 -7.26 1.51
CA ILE A 35 13.55 -7.24 2.34
C ILE A 35 13.61 -5.96 3.20
N GLY A 36 13.23 -4.82 2.61
CA GLY A 36 13.23 -3.53 3.29
C GLY A 36 12.34 -3.52 4.53
N SER A 37 11.16 -4.14 4.47
CA SER A 37 10.25 -4.24 5.61
C SER A 37 10.87 -5.06 6.76
N THR A 38 11.54 -6.15 6.47
CA THR A 38 12.18 -7.00 7.50
C THR A 38 13.44 -6.35 8.07
N ILE A 39 14.23 -5.65 7.23
CA ILE A 39 15.36 -4.84 7.71
C ILE A 39 14.86 -3.70 8.60
N ALA A 40 13.87 -2.93 8.16
CA ALA A 40 13.34 -1.80 8.93
C ALA A 40 12.85 -2.23 10.32
N THR A 41 12.16 -3.36 10.41
CA THR A 41 11.69 -3.91 11.70
C THR A 41 12.82 -4.48 12.56
N SER A 42 13.91 -4.98 11.96
CA SER A 42 15.06 -5.51 12.70
C SER A 42 15.95 -4.42 13.35
N LEU A 43 15.87 -3.19 12.85
CA LEU A 43 16.68 -2.06 13.34
C LEU A 43 16.05 -1.29 14.52
N VAL A 44 14.84 -1.68 14.93
CA VAL A 44 14.09 -0.99 15.97
C VAL A 44 13.52 -1.99 16.99
N PRO A 45 13.20 -1.54 18.23
CA PRO A 45 12.44 -2.36 19.17
C PRO A 45 11.08 -2.78 18.58
N LYS A 46 10.58 -3.94 19.00
CA LYS A 46 9.30 -4.52 18.46
C LYS A 46 8.11 -3.56 18.59
N GLU A 47 8.11 -2.73 19.63
CA GLU A 47 7.08 -1.72 19.91
C GLU A 47 7.07 -0.58 18.89
N LYS A 48 8.13 -0.42 18.10
CA LYS A 48 8.28 0.61 17.06
C LYS A 48 8.30 0.05 15.64
N ALA A 49 8.01 -1.24 15.49
CA ALA A 49 8.08 -1.93 14.19
C ALA A 49 7.14 -1.32 13.14
N ALA A 50 5.90 -0.97 13.51
CA ALA A 50 4.95 -0.37 12.58
C ALA A 50 5.35 1.07 12.20
N SER A 51 5.91 1.85 13.13
CA SER A 51 6.44 3.17 12.82
C SER A 51 7.64 3.12 11.88
N ALA A 52 8.53 2.13 12.02
CA ALA A 52 9.66 1.94 11.10
C ALA A 52 9.18 1.61 9.67
N ILE A 53 8.18 0.74 9.55
CA ILE A 53 7.52 0.45 8.27
C ILE A 53 6.84 1.71 7.72
N ALA A 54 6.16 2.49 8.55
CA ALA A 54 5.53 3.74 8.14
C ALA A 54 6.53 4.75 7.56
N ILE A 55 7.72 4.87 8.16
CA ILE A 55 8.80 5.72 7.63
C ILE A 55 9.27 5.23 6.26
N MET A 56 9.46 3.92 6.11
CA MET A 56 9.86 3.32 4.84
C MET A 56 8.81 3.57 3.74
N PHE A 57 7.54 3.37 4.02
CA PHE A 57 6.44 3.66 3.08
C PHE A 57 6.18 5.16 2.91
N GLY A 58 6.63 5.99 3.85
CA GLY A 58 6.61 7.45 3.73
C GLY A 58 7.36 7.93 2.49
N GLY A 59 8.48 7.29 2.16
CA GLY A 59 9.22 7.53 0.92
C GLY A 59 8.38 7.30 -0.34
N LEU A 60 7.55 6.25 -0.36
CA LEU A 60 6.60 6.00 -1.47
C LEU A 60 5.57 7.13 -1.57
N THR A 61 5.06 7.61 -0.45
CA THR A 61 4.09 8.71 -0.42
C THR A 61 4.70 10.01 -0.93
N VAL A 62 5.92 10.34 -0.50
CA VAL A 62 6.67 11.49 -1.01
C VAL A 62 6.87 11.35 -2.53
N ALA A 63 7.25 10.16 -3.00
CA ALA A 63 7.42 9.89 -4.42
C ALA A 63 6.12 10.07 -5.23
N LEU A 64 4.97 9.72 -4.68
CA LEU A 64 3.66 9.94 -5.33
C LEU A 64 3.32 11.44 -5.38
N VAL A 65 3.49 12.15 -4.28
CA VAL A 65 3.12 13.57 -4.16
C VAL A 65 4.02 14.47 -4.99
N THR A 66 5.33 14.21 -5.02
CA THR A 66 6.31 15.06 -5.72
C THR A 66 6.72 14.47 -7.07
N GLY A 67 6.87 13.15 -7.16
CA GLY A 67 7.39 12.46 -8.34
C GLY A 67 6.43 12.52 -9.54
N VAL A 68 5.12 12.41 -9.33
CA VAL A 68 4.16 12.49 -10.42
C VAL A 68 4.15 13.88 -11.06
N PRO A 69 4.02 15.01 -10.31
CA PRO A 69 4.11 16.34 -10.90
C PRO A 69 5.46 16.62 -11.57
N LEU A 70 6.58 16.28 -10.91
CA LEU A 70 7.91 16.48 -11.46
C LEU A 70 8.16 15.62 -12.70
N GLY A 71 7.74 14.36 -12.68
CA GLY A 71 7.85 13.46 -13.82
C GLY A 71 7.03 13.96 -15.02
N THR A 72 5.83 14.48 -14.78
CA THR A 72 4.99 15.09 -15.81
C THR A 72 5.66 16.35 -16.38
N PHE A 73 6.18 17.22 -15.53
CA PHE A 73 6.90 18.43 -15.95
C PHE A 73 8.11 18.08 -16.81
N ILE A 74 8.96 17.15 -16.36
CA ILE A 74 10.14 16.71 -17.13
C ILE A 74 9.69 16.08 -18.46
N GLY A 75 8.69 15.19 -18.43
CA GLY A 75 8.19 14.52 -19.62
C GLY A 75 7.63 15.45 -20.68
N GLN A 76 6.95 16.52 -20.27
CA GLN A 76 6.38 17.54 -21.16
C GLN A 76 7.42 18.47 -21.76
N HIS A 77 8.47 18.85 -21.01
CA HIS A 77 9.47 19.84 -21.44
C HIS A 77 10.70 19.23 -22.11
N PHE A 78 11.12 18.03 -21.65
CA PHE A 78 12.36 17.41 -22.09
C PHE A 78 12.13 16.06 -22.79
N GLY A 79 10.92 15.51 -22.70
CA GLY A 79 10.57 14.22 -23.28
C GLY A 79 10.47 13.12 -22.22
N TRP A 80 9.69 12.08 -22.51
CA TRP A 80 9.41 10.99 -21.58
C TRP A 80 10.65 10.19 -21.15
N ARG A 81 11.66 10.10 -22.00
CA ARG A 81 12.92 9.40 -21.70
C ARG A 81 13.66 10.05 -20.54
N GLU A 82 13.68 11.38 -20.50
CA GLU A 82 14.39 12.14 -19.46
C GLU A 82 13.78 11.96 -18.08
N THR A 83 12.49 11.62 -18.02
CA THR A 83 11.84 11.21 -16.77
C THR A 83 12.48 9.93 -16.20
N PHE A 84 12.79 8.95 -17.06
CA PHE A 84 13.48 7.72 -16.62
C PHE A 84 14.93 7.98 -16.24
N LEU A 85 15.62 8.91 -16.91
CA LEU A 85 16.95 9.33 -16.52
C LEU A 85 16.96 9.97 -15.14
N ALA A 86 16.04 10.89 -14.86
CA ALA A 86 15.90 11.53 -13.56
C ALA A 86 15.65 10.51 -12.44
N VAL A 87 14.75 9.54 -12.65
CA VAL A 87 14.49 8.46 -11.70
C VAL A 87 15.71 7.55 -11.54
N SER A 88 16.49 7.29 -12.62
CA SER A 88 17.72 6.50 -12.56
C SER A 88 18.78 7.18 -11.70
N LEU A 89 18.93 8.50 -11.82
CA LEU A 89 19.86 9.28 -10.98
C LEU A 89 19.47 9.23 -9.50
N LEU A 90 18.16 9.35 -9.18
CA LEU A 90 17.66 9.14 -7.82
C LEU A 90 17.95 7.71 -7.32
N GLY A 91 17.85 6.71 -8.20
CA GLY A 91 18.20 5.33 -7.90
C GLY A 91 19.69 5.15 -7.56
N VAL A 92 20.58 5.85 -8.25
CA VAL A 92 22.02 5.85 -7.94
C VAL A 92 22.28 6.50 -6.58
N ILE A 93 21.64 7.63 -6.29
CA ILE A 93 21.74 8.32 -4.98
C ILE A 93 21.26 7.36 -3.87
N ALA A 94 20.12 6.70 -4.07
CA ALA A 94 19.58 5.73 -3.11
C ALA A 94 20.53 4.55 -2.89
N LEU A 95 21.18 4.05 -3.95
CA LEU A 95 22.18 2.99 -3.85
C LEU A 95 23.39 3.44 -2.99
N VAL A 96 23.96 4.60 -3.30
CA VAL A 96 25.10 5.15 -2.55
C VAL A 96 24.71 5.37 -1.08
N ALA A 97 23.55 5.97 -0.82
CA ALA A 97 23.04 6.14 0.52
C ALA A 97 22.86 4.81 1.26
N SER A 98 22.33 3.78 0.59
CA SER A 98 22.19 2.45 1.19
C SER A 98 23.52 1.81 1.53
N LEU A 99 24.53 1.94 0.67
CA LEU A 99 25.87 1.41 0.91
C LEU A 99 26.58 2.09 2.08
N LEU A 100 26.29 3.39 2.29
CA LEU A 100 26.93 4.17 3.35
C LEU A 100 26.20 4.09 4.70
N LEU A 101 24.86 3.98 4.67
CA LEU A 101 24.03 4.14 5.87
C LEU A 101 23.51 2.81 6.44
N VAL A 102 23.36 1.77 5.60
CA VAL A 102 22.86 0.47 6.08
C VAL A 102 24.02 -0.31 6.71
N PRO A 103 23.93 -0.70 8.00
CA PRO A 103 24.98 -1.44 8.67
C PRO A 103 25.24 -2.79 7.98
N SER A 104 26.49 -3.10 7.68
CA SER A 104 26.89 -4.40 7.13
C SER A 104 26.76 -5.55 8.14
N SER A 105 26.55 -5.25 9.42
CA SER A 105 26.41 -6.20 10.52
C SER A 105 25.01 -6.78 10.70
N ILE A 106 24.06 -6.41 9.82
CA ILE A 106 22.71 -7.02 9.88
C ILE A 106 22.85 -8.51 9.55
N PRO A 107 22.47 -9.41 10.47
CA PRO A 107 22.55 -10.85 10.19
C PRO A 107 21.69 -11.18 8.98
N GLY A 108 22.31 -11.69 7.92
CA GLY A 108 21.59 -12.23 6.79
C GLY A 108 20.72 -13.39 7.25
N ARG A 109 19.42 -13.35 6.94
CA ARG A 109 18.57 -14.52 7.13
C ARG A 109 18.95 -15.57 6.08
N ALA A 110 19.00 -16.83 6.48
CA ALA A 110 19.20 -17.93 5.53
C ALA A 110 18.10 -17.89 4.46
N SER A 111 18.48 -18.19 3.21
CA SER A 111 17.49 -18.27 2.13
C SER A 111 16.42 -19.30 2.46
N ALA A 112 15.16 -18.93 2.35
CA ALA A 112 14.05 -19.84 2.54
C ALA A 112 14.13 -21.01 1.55
N SER A 113 14.04 -22.24 2.04
CA SER A 113 13.92 -23.40 1.16
C SER A 113 12.63 -23.36 0.35
N LEU A 114 12.57 -24.06 -0.79
CA LEU A 114 11.33 -24.17 -1.56
C LEU A 114 10.16 -24.69 -0.72
N SER A 115 10.42 -25.64 0.19
CA SER A 115 9.42 -26.14 1.14
C SER A 115 8.90 -25.03 2.04
N ASP A 116 9.77 -24.17 2.57
CA ASP A 116 9.35 -23.06 3.43
C ASP A 116 8.57 -21.99 2.65
N GLN A 117 8.92 -21.75 1.40
CA GLN A 117 8.15 -20.83 0.51
C GLN A 117 6.74 -21.39 0.24
N VAL A 118 6.61 -22.70 -0.02
CA VAL A 118 5.30 -23.35 -0.20
C VAL A 118 4.46 -23.27 1.08
N LYS A 119 5.07 -23.45 2.26
CA LYS A 119 4.38 -23.29 3.55
C LYS A 119 3.80 -21.90 3.72
N VAL A 120 4.52 -20.85 3.33
CA VAL A 120 4.02 -19.47 3.38
C VAL A 120 2.80 -19.28 2.49
N LEU A 121 2.80 -19.88 1.29
CA LEU A 121 1.70 -19.81 0.32
C LEU A 121 0.46 -20.60 0.73
N THR A 122 0.63 -21.61 1.59
CA THR A 122 -0.47 -22.53 1.98
C THR A 122 -0.92 -22.36 3.44
N HIS A 123 -0.19 -21.59 4.25
CA HIS A 123 -0.50 -21.47 5.68
C HIS A 123 -1.79 -20.65 5.90
N PRO A 124 -2.86 -21.23 6.50
CA PRO A 124 -4.18 -20.59 6.57
C PRO A 124 -4.17 -19.21 7.26
N ARG A 125 -3.28 -19.03 8.26
CA ARG A 125 -3.17 -17.75 8.98
C ARG A 125 -2.56 -16.65 8.13
N LEU A 126 -1.58 -16.97 7.27
CA LEU A 126 -0.97 -16.02 6.36
C LEU A 126 -1.91 -15.72 5.20
N LEU A 127 -2.58 -16.73 4.65
CA LEU A 127 -3.62 -16.54 3.62
C LEU A 127 -4.73 -15.61 4.10
N LEU A 128 -5.17 -15.74 5.36
CA LEU A 128 -6.16 -14.85 5.95
C LEU A 128 -5.66 -13.40 5.99
N ILE A 129 -4.39 -13.16 6.31
CA ILE A 129 -3.82 -11.80 6.33
C ILE A 129 -3.72 -11.25 4.91
N TYR A 130 -3.26 -12.04 3.93
CA TYR A 130 -3.22 -11.61 2.53
C TYR A 130 -4.62 -11.26 2.00
N ALA A 131 -5.64 -12.03 2.37
CA ALA A 131 -7.03 -11.72 2.03
C ALA A 131 -7.49 -10.40 2.67
N VAL A 132 -7.17 -10.18 3.97
CA VAL A 132 -7.46 -8.89 4.65
C VAL A 132 -6.79 -7.74 3.95
N THR A 133 -5.52 -7.90 3.56
CA THR A 133 -4.74 -6.88 2.84
C THR A 133 -5.35 -6.58 1.48
N ALA A 134 -5.62 -7.61 0.67
CA ALA A 134 -6.17 -7.45 -0.67
C ALA A 134 -7.57 -6.83 -0.65
N LEU A 135 -8.44 -7.27 0.25
CA LEU A 135 -9.80 -6.73 0.38
C LEU A 135 -9.81 -5.32 0.97
N GLY A 136 -9.00 -5.04 2.00
CA GLY A 136 -8.91 -3.72 2.59
C GLY A 136 -8.48 -2.66 1.58
N TYR A 137 -7.46 -2.98 0.78
CA TYR A 137 -6.99 -2.11 -0.30
C TYR A 137 -7.93 -2.10 -1.49
N GLY A 138 -8.41 -3.27 -1.91
CA GLY A 138 -9.35 -3.40 -3.03
C GLY A 138 -10.61 -2.56 -2.85
N GLY A 139 -11.19 -2.56 -1.65
CA GLY A 139 -12.37 -1.74 -1.37
C GLY A 139 -12.10 -0.24 -1.45
N VAL A 140 -10.95 0.22 -0.96
CA VAL A 140 -10.55 1.63 -1.10
C VAL A 140 -10.34 1.98 -2.58
N PHE A 141 -9.65 1.14 -3.34
CA PHE A 141 -9.34 1.39 -4.75
C PHE A 141 -10.54 1.25 -5.68
N THR A 142 -11.62 0.58 -5.28
CA THR A 142 -12.90 0.58 -6.00
C THR A 142 -13.45 2.00 -6.17
N ALA A 143 -13.30 2.87 -5.17
CA ALA A 143 -13.71 4.27 -5.25
C ALA A 143 -12.55 5.19 -5.69
N PHE A 144 -11.35 4.99 -5.15
CA PHE A 144 -10.20 5.88 -5.37
C PHE A 144 -9.79 5.97 -6.85
N THR A 145 -9.86 4.86 -7.59
CA THR A 145 -9.53 4.85 -9.04
C THR A 145 -10.39 5.84 -9.82
N PHE A 146 -11.60 6.09 -9.37
CA PHE A 146 -12.56 6.99 -10.00
C PHE A 146 -12.74 8.32 -9.25
N LEU A 147 -11.83 8.63 -8.32
CA LEU A 147 -11.93 9.81 -7.49
C LEU A 147 -11.90 11.11 -8.32
N ALA A 148 -11.04 11.20 -9.33
CA ALA A 148 -10.95 12.38 -10.17
C ALA A 148 -12.26 12.64 -10.95
N PRO A 149 -12.85 11.67 -11.69
CA PRO A 149 -14.18 11.84 -12.29
C PRO A 149 -15.27 12.15 -11.26
N MET A 150 -15.27 11.52 -10.08
CA MET A 150 -16.26 11.84 -9.05
C MET A 150 -16.16 13.30 -8.59
N MET A 151 -14.96 13.83 -8.41
CA MET A 151 -14.76 15.23 -8.03
C MET A 151 -15.17 16.19 -9.15
N GLN A 152 -14.98 15.81 -10.42
CA GLN A 152 -15.36 16.65 -11.55
C GLN A 152 -16.86 16.56 -11.85
N GLU A 153 -17.39 15.37 -12.06
CA GLU A 153 -18.72 15.13 -12.59
C GLU A 153 -19.82 15.20 -11.53
N LEU A 154 -19.52 14.76 -10.30
CA LEU A 154 -20.52 14.75 -9.20
C LEU A 154 -20.39 15.97 -8.30
N ALA A 155 -19.16 16.30 -7.86
CA ALA A 155 -18.93 17.42 -6.95
C ALA A 155 -18.77 18.77 -7.65
N GLY A 156 -18.63 18.79 -9.00
CA GLY A 156 -18.58 20.00 -9.80
C GLY A 156 -17.26 20.79 -9.70
N PHE A 157 -16.15 20.16 -9.33
CA PHE A 157 -14.85 20.80 -9.30
C PHE A 157 -14.25 20.92 -10.73
N SER A 158 -13.56 22.02 -11.01
CA SER A 158 -12.79 22.16 -12.24
C SER A 158 -11.62 21.16 -12.28
N PRO A 159 -11.14 20.74 -13.47
CA PRO A 159 -9.97 19.84 -13.58
C PRO A 159 -8.73 20.35 -12.84
N GLY A 160 -8.49 21.66 -12.86
CA GLY A 160 -7.39 22.28 -12.12
C GLY A 160 -7.55 22.15 -10.59
N ALA A 161 -8.77 22.35 -10.07
CA ALA A 161 -9.06 22.16 -8.66
C ALA A 161 -8.88 20.71 -8.22
N VAL A 162 -9.26 19.74 -9.06
CA VAL A 162 -9.08 18.30 -8.76
C VAL A 162 -7.61 17.94 -8.60
N SER A 163 -6.71 18.54 -9.36
CA SER A 163 -5.27 18.33 -9.19
C SER A 163 -4.78 18.73 -7.79
N TRP A 164 -5.28 19.87 -7.26
CA TRP A 164 -4.98 20.32 -5.90
C TRP A 164 -5.64 19.43 -4.83
N ILE A 165 -6.85 18.93 -5.09
CA ILE A 165 -7.53 17.97 -4.20
C ILE A 165 -6.74 16.67 -4.10
N LEU A 166 -6.25 16.13 -5.22
CA LEU A 166 -5.43 14.93 -5.25
C LEU A 166 -4.07 15.14 -4.54
N LEU A 167 -3.49 16.32 -4.66
CA LEU A 167 -2.30 16.68 -3.89
C LEU A 167 -2.61 16.70 -2.39
N GLY A 168 -3.70 17.35 -1.98
CA GLY A 168 -4.18 17.35 -0.59
C GLY A 168 -4.47 15.94 -0.06
N TYR A 169 -5.08 15.09 -0.89
CA TYR A 169 -5.27 13.68 -0.58
C TYR A 169 -3.93 12.95 -0.35
N GLY A 170 -2.93 13.20 -1.21
CA GLY A 170 -1.58 12.66 -1.03
C GLY A 170 -0.94 13.07 0.30
N ILE A 171 -1.11 14.33 0.73
CA ILE A 171 -0.68 14.80 2.05
C ILE A 171 -1.44 14.06 3.17
N SER A 172 -2.73 13.89 3.03
CA SER A 172 -3.56 13.11 3.98
C SER A 172 -3.08 11.67 4.10
N VAL A 173 -2.71 11.05 2.98
CA VAL A 173 -2.11 9.70 2.92
C VAL A 173 -0.80 9.65 3.71
N ALA A 174 0.08 10.65 3.56
CA ALA A 174 1.34 10.73 4.32
C ALA A 174 1.10 10.81 5.82
N ILE A 175 0.18 11.69 6.24
CA ILE A 175 -0.24 11.83 7.64
C ILE A 175 -0.80 10.50 8.15
N GLY A 176 -1.67 9.88 7.38
CA GLY A 176 -2.32 8.61 7.73
C GLY A 176 -1.32 7.47 7.90
N ASN A 177 -0.35 7.37 7.03
CA ASN A 177 0.70 6.34 7.10
C ASN A 177 1.50 6.44 8.41
N ILE A 178 1.97 7.65 8.77
CA ILE A 178 2.72 7.91 10.02
C ILE A 178 1.83 7.66 11.24
N TRP A 179 0.61 8.19 11.22
CA TRP A 179 -0.34 8.03 12.32
C TRP A 179 -0.75 6.58 12.51
N GLY A 180 -1.03 5.85 11.43
CA GLY A 180 -1.41 4.44 11.47
C GLY A 180 -0.29 3.55 12.01
N GLY A 181 0.97 3.85 11.69
CA GLY A 181 2.13 3.18 12.28
C GLY A 181 2.18 3.36 13.80
N LYS A 182 2.08 4.61 14.28
CA LYS A 182 2.04 4.91 15.73
C LYS A 182 0.85 4.27 16.42
N LEU A 183 -0.32 4.22 15.76
CA LEU A 183 -1.51 3.58 16.31
C LEU A 183 -1.30 2.09 16.48
N ALA A 184 -0.70 1.42 15.48
CA ALA A 184 -0.39 -0.01 15.52
C ALA A 184 0.69 -0.33 16.57
N ASP A 185 1.70 0.51 16.74
CA ASP A 185 2.71 0.35 17.78
C ASP A 185 2.12 0.46 19.19
N LYS A 186 1.21 1.44 19.39
CA LYS A 186 0.62 1.71 20.71
C LYS A 186 -0.42 0.67 21.15
N HIS A 187 -1.26 0.22 20.24
CA HIS A 187 -2.42 -0.62 20.56
C HIS A 187 -2.31 -2.05 20.01
N GLY A 188 -1.25 -2.35 19.26
CA GLY A 188 -1.11 -3.58 18.49
C GLY A 188 -1.81 -3.52 17.13
N ALA A 189 -1.35 -4.37 16.20
CA ALA A 189 -1.80 -4.35 14.81
C ALA A 189 -3.32 -4.61 14.66
N VAL A 190 -3.85 -5.65 15.32
CA VAL A 190 -5.26 -6.04 15.16
C VAL A 190 -6.24 -4.97 15.65
N PRO A 191 -6.13 -4.39 16.87
CA PRO A 191 -7.01 -3.31 17.29
C PRO A 191 -6.92 -2.07 16.41
N ALA A 192 -5.70 -1.67 16.00
CA ALA A 192 -5.49 -0.54 15.12
C ALA A 192 -6.15 -0.75 13.76
N LEU A 193 -5.96 -1.92 13.14
CA LEU A 193 -6.56 -2.26 11.85
C LEU A 193 -8.09 -2.32 11.93
N LYS A 194 -8.65 -2.86 13.00
CA LYS A 194 -10.11 -2.86 13.22
C LYS A 194 -10.66 -1.43 13.27
N PHE A 195 -10.01 -0.55 14.01
CA PHE A 195 -10.41 0.85 14.06
C PHE A 195 -10.32 1.52 12.69
N ILE A 196 -9.21 1.35 11.98
CA ILE A 196 -8.98 1.96 10.66
C ILE A 196 -9.99 1.44 9.64
N PHE A 197 -10.24 0.13 9.57
CA PHE A 197 -11.21 -0.44 8.63
C PHE A 197 -12.65 -0.03 8.96
N ALA A 198 -13.03 0.03 10.25
CA ALA A 198 -14.34 0.54 10.65
C ALA A 198 -14.53 2.00 10.21
N ALA A 199 -13.51 2.84 10.42
CA ALA A 199 -13.53 4.23 9.96
C ALA A 199 -13.61 4.33 8.44
N LEU A 200 -12.87 3.49 7.69
CA LEU A 200 -12.93 3.44 6.23
C LEU A 200 -14.32 3.05 5.71
N VAL A 201 -14.95 2.03 6.32
CA VAL A 201 -16.34 1.67 5.97
C VAL A 201 -17.26 2.86 6.16
N ALA A 202 -17.18 3.53 7.31
CA ALA A 202 -18.00 4.70 7.60
C ALA A 202 -17.73 5.85 6.62
N LEU A 203 -16.46 6.14 6.33
CA LEU A 203 -16.07 7.22 5.40
C LEU A 203 -16.49 6.94 3.96
N LEU A 204 -16.37 5.71 3.47
CA LEU A 204 -16.86 5.33 2.16
C LEU A 204 -18.37 5.42 2.06
N MET A 205 -19.10 5.04 3.13
CA MET A 205 -20.55 5.24 3.22
C MET A 205 -20.93 6.72 3.27
N ILE A 206 -20.21 7.54 4.05
CA ILE A 206 -20.41 9.00 4.08
C ILE A 206 -20.13 9.58 2.68
N PHE A 207 -19.08 9.12 2.00
CA PHE A 207 -18.74 9.59 0.66
C PHE A 207 -19.84 9.27 -0.36
N GLN A 208 -20.53 8.14 -0.22
CA GLN A 208 -21.71 7.79 -1.02
C GLN A 208 -22.75 8.91 -1.04
N PHE A 209 -22.98 9.57 0.10
CA PHE A 209 -23.98 10.64 0.23
C PHE A 209 -23.41 12.04 0.00
N THR A 210 -22.11 12.23 0.21
CA THR A 210 -21.46 13.54 0.08
C THR A 210 -20.84 13.80 -1.28
N ALA A 211 -20.70 12.77 -2.14
CA ALA A 211 -20.00 12.85 -3.42
C ALA A 211 -20.54 13.95 -4.36
N SER A 212 -21.83 14.29 -4.28
CA SER A 212 -22.47 15.37 -5.03
C SER A 212 -22.45 16.73 -4.34
N MET A 213 -21.90 16.80 -3.12
CA MET A 213 -21.84 18.04 -2.32
C MET A 213 -20.41 18.55 -2.31
N GLN A 214 -20.10 19.61 -3.06
CA GLN A 214 -18.75 20.08 -3.34
C GLN A 214 -17.82 20.11 -2.11
N TYR A 215 -18.16 20.85 -1.07
CA TYR A 215 -17.30 20.99 0.13
C TYR A 215 -17.32 19.73 1.03
N ALA A 216 -18.46 19.06 1.13
CA ALA A 216 -18.57 17.84 1.92
C ALA A 216 -17.78 16.70 1.28
N ALA A 217 -17.80 16.57 -0.06
CA ALA A 217 -16.97 15.63 -0.81
C ALA A 217 -15.48 15.88 -0.56
N LEU A 218 -15.04 17.16 -0.65
CA LEU A 218 -13.65 17.54 -0.39
C LEU A 218 -13.20 17.10 1.01
N VAL A 219 -13.96 17.46 2.05
CA VAL A 219 -13.59 17.09 3.42
C VAL A 219 -13.57 15.57 3.60
N THR A 220 -14.57 14.87 3.09
CA THR A 220 -14.66 13.40 3.19
C THR A 220 -13.46 12.73 2.51
N VAL A 221 -13.08 13.18 1.33
CA VAL A 221 -11.93 12.65 0.57
C VAL A 221 -10.62 12.87 1.31
N LEU A 222 -10.38 14.08 1.85
CA LEU A 222 -9.17 14.36 2.61
C LEU A 222 -9.07 13.51 3.89
N VAL A 223 -10.17 13.36 4.62
CA VAL A 223 -10.21 12.50 5.81
C VAL A 223 -10.03 11.03 5.41
N MET A 224 -10.67 10.57 4.32
CA MET A 224 -10.53 9.21 3.82
C MET A 224 -9.07 8.88 3.47
N GLY A 225 -8.30 9.84 2.92
CA GLY A 225 -6.87 9.66 2.63
C GLY A 225 -6.05 9.25 3.85
N ILE A 226 -6.35 9.79 5.03
CA ILE A 226 -5.68 9.44 6.30
C ILE A 226 -5.87 7.95 6.61
N PHE A 227 -7.10 7.45 6.51
CA PHE A 227 -7.42 6.06 6.86
C PHE A 227 -7.05 5.08 5.73
N ALA A 228 -7.10 5.52 4.47
CA ALA A 228 -6.82 4.68 3.31
C ALA A 228 -5.41 4.07 3.33
N PHE A 229 -4.42 4.81 3.79
CA PHE A 229 -3.04 4.35 3.90
C PHE A 229 -2.56 4.14 5.34
N GLY A 230 -3.36 4.54 6.34
CA GLY A 230 -3.06 4.27 7.75
C GLY A 230 -3.04 2.78 8.11
N ASN A 231 -3.67 1.92 7.30
CA ASN A 231 -3.67 0.47 7.51
C ASN A 231 -2.34 -0.21 7.07
N VAL A 232 -1.56 0.42 6.16
CA VAL A 232 -0.38 -0.21 5.54
C VAL A 232 0.66 -0.68 6.56
N PRO A 233 1.13 0.17 7.50
CA PRO A 233 2.12 -0.25 8.49
C PRO A 233 1.60 -1.38 9.39
N GLY A 234 0.33 -1.28 9.81
CA GLY A 234 -0.31 -2.29 10.65
C GLY A 234 -0.43 -3.65 9.95
N LEU A 235 -0.83 -3.69 8.67
CA LEU A 235 -0.92 -4.92 7.88
C LEU A 235 0.46 -5.54 7.67
N GLN A 236 1.46 -4.71 7.37
CA GLN A 236 2.81 -5.19 7.10
C GLN A 236 3.50 -5.72 8.36
N VAL A 237 3.38 -5.03 9.50
CA VAL A 237 3.93 -5.55 10.76
C VAL A 237 3.19 -6.81 11.21
N TYR A 238 1.88 -6.89 10.98
CA TYR A 238 1.09 -8.04 11.37
C TYR A 238 1.49 -9.31 10.61
N VAL A 239 1.71 -9.21 9.29
CA VAL A 239 2.19 -10.35 8.50
C VAL A 239 3.57 -10.80 8.94
N VAL A 240 4.51 -9.87 9.22
CA VAL A 240 5.85 -10.17 9.71
C VAL A 240 5.78 -10.92 11.05
N GLN A 241 5.00 -10.41 12.02
CA GLN A 241 4.82 -11.07 13.33
C GLN A 241 4.23 -12.48 13.20
N LYS A 242 3.31 -12.70 12.27
CA LYS A 242 2.73 -14.02 12.03
C LYS A 242 3.69 -14.97 11.32
N ALA A 243 4.43 -14.45 10.34
CA ALA A 243 5.46 -15.23 9.67
C ALA A 243 6.58 -15.65 10.63
N GLU A 244 7.03 -14.78 11.53
CA GLU A 244 7.99 -15.13 12.58
C GLU A 244 7.50 -16.29 13.46
N ARG A 245 6.19 -16.38 13.70
CA ARG A 245 5.59 -17.44 14.52
C ARG A 245 5.38 -18.76 13.76
N TYR A 246 4.93 -18.70 12.50
CA TYR A 246 4.46 -19.87 11.76
C TYR A 246 5.42 -20.34 10.67
N THR A 247 6.24 -19.44 10.12
CA THR A 247 7.17 -19.68 9.01
C THR A 247 8.47 -18.90 9.22
N PRO A 248 9.19 -19.11 10.35
CA PRO A 248 10.33 -18.26 10.76
C PRO A 248 11.45 -18.22 9.72
N ASN A 249 11.61 -19.27 8.91
CA ASN A 249 12.64 -19.35 7.86
C ASN A 249 12.27 -18.61 6.58
N ALA A 250 11.03 -18.10 6.46
CA ALA A 250 10.52 -17.48 5.23
C ALA A 250 9.73 -16.18 5.49
N VAL A 251 10.15 -15.40 6.49
CA VAL A 251 9.50 -14.13 6.87
C VAL A 251 9.54 -13.12 5.73
N ASP A 252 10.67 -13.05 5.01
CA ASP A 252 10.82 -12.13 3.87
C ASP A 252 9.88 -12.50 2.72
N VAL A 253 9.66 -13.80 2.50
CA VAL A 253 8.70 -14.30 1.50
C VAL A 253 7.27 -13.91 1.90
N ALA A 254 6.91 -14.08 3.17
CA ALA A 254 5.59 -13.69 3.66
C ALA A 254 5.36 -12.17 3.56
N SER A 255 6.38 -11.38 3.89
CA SER A 255 6.38 -9.92 3.71
C SER A 255 6.16 -9.54 2.24
N GLY A 256 6.90 -10.15 1.31
CA GLY A 256 6.77 -9.92 -0.12
C GLY A 256 5.39 -10.33 -0.68
N LEU A 257 4.83 -11.45 -0.22
CA LEU A 257 3.48 -11.88 -0.60
C LEU A 257 2.41 -10.92 -0.09
N ASN A 258 2.61 -10.30 1.06
CA ASN A 258 1.69 -9.25 1.53
C ASN A 258 1.76 -7.99 0.66
N ILE A 259 2.95 -7.63 0.17
CA ILE A 259 3.10 -6.55 -0.84
C ILE A 259 2.37 -6.93 -2.14
N ALA A 260 2.49 -8.18 -2.59
CA ALA A 260 1.72 -8.67 -3.73
C ALA A 260 0.20 -8.60 -3.47
N ALA A 261 -0.26 -8.93 -2.26
CA ALA A 261 -1.66 -8.83 -1.87
C ALA A 261 -2.19 -7.37 -1.93
N PHE A 262 -1.40 -6.36 -1.53
CA PHE A 262 -1.73 -4.95 -1.78
C PHE A 262 -1.97 -4.67 -3.26
N ASN A 263 -1.05 -5.10 -4.13
CA ASN A 263 -1.15 -4.86 -5.57
C ASN A 263 -2.32 -5.61 -6.22
N ILE A 264 -2.59 -6.85 -5.79
CA ILE A 264 -3.76 -7.62 -6.20
C ILE A 264 -5.04 -6.87 -5.79
N GLY A 265 -5.07 -6.35 -4.56
CA GLY A 265 -6.19 -5.54 -4.07
C GLY A 265 -6.41 -4.29 -4.93
N ILE A 266 -5.35 -3.54 -5.25
CA ILE A 266 -5.42 -2.37 -6.15
C ILE A 266 -6.01 -2.77 -7.51
N ALA A 267 -5.48 -3.82 -8.13
CA ALA A 267 -5.89 -4.27 -9.45
C ALA A 267 -7.37 -4.73 -9.45
N LEU A 268 -7.73 -5.62 -8.53
CA LEU A 268 -9.11 -6.13 -8.43
C LEU A 268 -10.11 -5.02 -8.06
N GLY A 269 -9.73 -4.14 -7.12
CA GLY A 269 -10.57 -3.00 -6.74
C GLY A 269 -10.83 -2.06 -7.92
N SER A 270 -9.78 -1.75 -8.70
CA SER A 270 -9.92 -0.91 -9.90
C SER A 270 -10.80 -1.56 -10.97
N VAL A 271 -10.67 -2.87 -11.19
CA VAL A 271 -11.52 -3.62 -12.13
C VAL A 271 -12.98 -3.64 -11.64
N ILE A 272 -13.20 -3.96 -10.36
CA ILE A 272 -14.56 -3.94 -9.77
C ILE A 272 -15.15 -2.54 -9.90
N GLY A 273 -14.40 -1.49 -9.57
CA GLY A 273 -14.84 -0.12 -9.73
C GLY A 273 -15.21 0.22 -11.17
N GLY A 274 -14.41 -0.24 -12.15
CA GLY A 274 -14.71 -0.08 -13.58
C GLY A 274 -16.04 -0.73 -13.99
N LEU A 275 -16.25 -1.97 -13.57
CA LEU A 275 -17.51 -2.69 -13.81
C LEU A 275 -18.70 -1.99 -13.16
N VAL A 276 -18.52 -1.46 -11.94
CA VAL A 276 -19.57 -0.68 -11.25
C VAL A 276 -19.89 0.58 -12.02
N VAL A 277 -18.88 1.33 -12.48
CA VAL A 277 -19.08 2.57 -13.26
C VAL A 277 -19.84 2.27 -14.56
N GLU A 278 -19.46 1.20 -15.26
CA GLU A 278 -20.05 0.82 -16.54
C GLU A 278 -21.51 0.37 -16.40
N HIS A 279 -21.85 -0.44 -15.39
CA HIS A 279 -23.18 -1.09 -15.31
C HIS A 279 -24.15 -0.43 -14.34
N VAL A 280 -23.65 0.25 -13.31
CA VAL A 280 -24.47 0.77 -12.21
C VAL A 280 -24.32 2.29 -12.04
N GLY A 281 -23.15 2.82 -12.43
CA GLY A 281 -22.84 4.24 -12.38
C GLY A 281 -21.77 4.64 -11.37
N LEU A 282 -21.14 5.79 -11.65
CA LEU A 282 -20.00 6.32 -10.92
C LEU A 282 -20.29 6.52 -9.41
N THR A 283 -21.51 6.95 -9.09
CA THR A 283 -21.97 7.19 -7.71
C THR A 283 -21.97 5.94 -6.84
N GLN A 284 -21.96 4.74 -7.42
CA GLN A 284 -22.08 3.49 -6.67
C GLN A 284 -20.73 2.91 -6.22
N THR A 285 -19.63 3.47 -6.66
CA THR A 285 -18.29 2.96 -6.33
C THR A 285 -17.96 3.04 -4.82
N PRO A 286 -18.36 4.09 -4.05
CA PRO A 286 -18.02 4.16 -2.63
C PRO A 286 -18.68 3.08 -1.78
N TRP A 287 -19.99 2.80 -1.99
CA TRP A 287 -20.66 1.82 -1.14
C TRP A 287 -20.23 0.39 -1.48
N ILE A 288 -19.95 0.06 -2.76
CA ILE A 288 -19.35 -1.24 -3.13
C ILE A 288 -17.97 -1.37 -2.47
N GLY A 289 -17.14 -0.31 -2.52
CA GLY A 289 -15.88 -0.25 -1.79
C GLY A 289 -16.06 -0.47 -0.29
N ALA A 290 -17.09 0.14 0.32
CA ALA A 290 -17.40 -0.04 1.75
C ALA A 290 -17.74 -1.49 2.10
N VAL A 291 -18.50 -2.19 1.25
CA VAL A 291 -18.82 -3.62 1.46
C VAL A 291 -17.56 -4.47 1.43
N ILE A 292 -16.65 -4.21 0.48
CA ILE A 292 -15.37 -4.95 0.38
C ILE A 292 -14.50 -4.69 1.63
N VAL A 293 -14.37 -3.43 2.07
CA VAL A 293 -13.64 -3.10 3.31
C VAL A 293 -14.30 -3.71 4.54
N LEU A 294 -15.65 -3.78 4.59
CA LEU A 294 -16.37 -4.44 5.67
C LEU A 294 -16.01 -5.91 5.79
N ILE A 295 -15.83 -6.61 4.67
CA ILE A 295 -15.35 -8.00 4.68
C ILE A 295 -13.95 -8.05 5.29
N ALA A 296 -13.04 -7.16 4.90
CA ALA A 296 -11.70 -7.08 5.48
C ALA A 296 -11.75 -6.81 7.00
N PHE A 297 -12.65 -5.92 7.45
CA PHE A 297 -12.90 -5.65 8.88
C PHE A 297 -13.35 -6.90 9.65
N LEU A 298 -14.25 -7.68 9.07
CA LEU A 298 -14.73 -8.92 9.71
C LEU A 298 -13.61 -9.98 9.76
N LEU A 299 -12.85 -10.10 8.69
CA LEU A 299 -11.73 -11.05 8.62
C LEU A 299 -10.58 -10.69 9.59
N ILE A 300 -10.24 -9.42 9.76
CA ILE A 300 -9.24 -9.02 10.77
C ILE A 300 -9.77 -9.27 12.19
N GLY A 301 -11.07 -9.09 12.40
CA GLY A 301 -11.74 -9.46 13.65
C GLY A 301 -11.64 -10.95 13.95
N LEU A 302 -11.87 -11.80 12.94
CA LEU A 302 -11.72 -13.24 13.01
C LEU A 302 -10.25 -13.61 13.31
N SER A 303 -9.30 -13.04 12.56
CA SER A 303 -7.87 -13.28 12.77
C SER A 303 -7.45 -12.97 14.21
N GLY A 304 -7.91 -11.85 14.77
CA GLY A 304 -7.62 -11.48 16.15
C GLY A 304 -8.25 -12.39 17.20
N ARG A 305 -9.43 -12.97 16.92
CA ARG A 305 -10.05 -13.98 17.81
C ARG A 305 -9.24 -15.28 17.83
N LEU A 306 -8.80 -15.69 16.67
CA LEU A 306 -7.99 -16.88 16.50
C LEU A 306 -6.56 -16.75 17.08
N ASP A 307 -6.10 -15.55 17.37
CA ASP A 307 -4.81 -15.25 18.02
C ASP A 307 -4.85 -15.38 19.54
N LYS A 308 -6.04 -15.29 20.14
CA LYS A 308 -6.20 -15.47 21.58
C LYS A 308 -5.94 -16.95 21.90
N PRO A 309 -5.10 -17.26 22.91
CA PRO A 309 -5.00 -18.63 23.39
C PRO A 309 -6.40 -19.11 23.80
N ALA A 310 -6.73 -20.34 23.43
CA ALA A 310 -7.94 -20.97 23.94
C ALA A 310 -7.94 -20.78 25.46
N ARG A 311 -8.95 -20.12 26.01
CA ARG A 311 -9.12 -20.09 27.46
C ARG A 311 -9.22 -21.56 27.87
N VAL A 312 -8.18 -22.06 28.56
CA VAL A 312 -8.29 -23.33 29.25
C VAL A 312 -9.48 -23.12 30.17
N ALA A 313 -10.57 -23.79 29.89
CA ALA A 313 -11.69 -23.91 30.79
C ALA A 313 -11.13 -24.66 32.02
N LEU A 314 -10.76 -23.91 33.06
CA LEU A 314 -10.57 -24.44 34.38
C LEU A 314 -12.00 -24.76 34.85
N GLY A 315 -12.39 -26.03 34.65
CA GLY A 315 -13.51 -26.64 35.30
C GLY A 315 -13.14 -27.01 36.75
#